data_ee2c2d334695162f23b0007bb2f105be
#
_entry.id   ee2c2d334695162f23b0007bb2f105be
#
_cell.length_a   1.000
_cell.length_b   1.000
_cell.length_c   1.000
_cell.angle_alpha   90.00
_cell.angle_beta   90.00
_cell.angle_gamma   90.00
#
_symmetry.space_group_name_H-M   'P 1'
#
loop_
_entity.id
_entity.type
_entity.pdbx_description
1 polymer ?
#
loop_
_entity_poly.entity_id
_entity_poly.type
_entity_poly.pdbx_seq_one_letter_code
_entity_poly.pdbx_strand_id
1 'polypeptide(L)'
;MAVTSSAIGYMLLLYTSRQEKENELHQLRIESLQSRCNALTNQINPHFFFNSLNGITSLVRKKNETATIDYINELSDIFRYILQSENKGLVTLEEELDFVRAYSQVLQVRYANKMTFSINVPEEFLQKRLPVLALLPLMENVTVHNMIDSEHHMTISIGTDAEGNLTVTNPVYAKMFKADTHGTGLKNLNKRFVLLMDREISVQSSADRYNVVLPLA
;
A
#
# COMPACT_ATOMS: atom_id res chain seq x y z
N MET A 1 35.35 -43.19 -40.07
CA MET A 1 35.74 -41.83 -39.74
C MET A 1 34.64 -40.80 -39.95
N ALA A 2 33.85 -40.80 -41.02
CA ALA A 2 32.77 -39.83 -41.25
C ALA A 2 31.64 -39.88 -40.21
N VAL A 3 31.23 -41.07 -39.73
CA VAL A 3 30.14 -41.26 -38.77
C VAL A 3 30.50 -40.72 -37.38
N THR A 4 31.77 -40.88 -36.97
CA THR A 4 32.26 -40.38 -35.67
C THR A 4 32.33 -38.84 -35.61
N SER A 5 32.72 -38.21 -36.75
CA SER A 5 32.74 -36.73 -36.87
C SER A 5 31.34 -36.14 -36.84
N SER A 6 30.36 -36.78 -37.47
CA SER A 6 28.94 -36.34 -37.44
C SER A 6 28.32 -36.47 -36.05
N ALA A 7 28.63 -37.55 -35.31
CA ALA A 7 28.14 -37.74 -33.94
C ALA A 7 28.69 -36.68 -32.95
N ILE A 8 29.99 -36.36 -33.08
CA ILE A 8 30.63 -35.31 -32.26
C ILE A 8 30.01 -33.93 -32.55
N GLY A 9 29.80 -33.62 -33.86
CA GLY A 9 29.15 -32.35 -34.24
C GLY A 9 27.72 -32.22 -33.69
N TYR A 10 26.95 -33.32 -33.76
CA TYR A 10 25.60 -33.30 -33.16
C TYR A 10 25.62 -33.18 -31.66
N MET A 11 26.55 -33.80 -30.96
CA MET A 11 26.70 -33.69 -29.50
C MET A 11 27.10 -32.30 -29.09
N LEU A 12 27.96 -31.61 -29.82
CA LEU A 12 28.33 -30.22 -29.60
C LEU A 12 27.12 -29.28 -29.80
N LEU A 13 26.33 -29.48 -30.83
CA LEU A 13 25.10 -28.70 -31.06
C LEU A 13 24.09 -28.89 -29.93
N LEU A 14 23.90 -30.10 -29.45
CA LEU A 14 23.02 -30.36 -28.30
C LEU A 14 23.56 -29.69 -27.01
N TYR A 15 24.86 -29.74 -26.79
CA TYR A 15 25.49 -29.13 -25.63
C TYR A 15 25.37 -27.60 -25.67
N THR A 16 25.64 -26.95 -26.79
CA THR A 16 25.49 -25.50 -26.94
C THR A 16 24.03 -25.06 -26.79
N SER A 17 23.09 -25.76 -27.43
CA SER A 17 21.65 -25.49 -27.29
C SER A 17 21.15 -25.64 -25.84
N ARG A 18 21.68 -26.63 -25.10
CA ARG A 18 21.36 -26.82 -23.70
C ARG A 18 21.91 -25.67 -22.83
N GLN A 19 23.15 -25.27 -23.10
CA GLN A 19 23.77 -24.15 -22.39
C GLN A 19 23.06 -22.80 -22.65
N GLU A 20 22.63 -22.59 -23.89
CA GLU A 20 21.83 -21.42 -24.26
C GLU A 20 20.49 -21.39 -23.47
N LYS A 21 19.78 -22.52 -23.42
CA LYS A 21 18.54 -22.62 -22.64
C LYS A 21 18.75 -22.44 -21.12
N GLU A 22 19.82 -23.00 -20.57
CA GLU A 22 20.17 -22.80 -19.17
C GLU A 22 20.47 -21.32 -18.87
N ASN A 23 21.19 -20.64 -19.74
CA ASN A 23 21.47 -19.21 -19.64
C ASN A 23 20.18 -18.37 -19.75
N GLU A 24 19.30 -18.69 -20.70
CA GLU A 24 18.00 -18.03 -20.85
C GLU A 24 17.13 -18.20 -19.59
N LEU A 25 17.07 -19.41 -19.03
CA LEU A 25 16.38 -19.67 -17.77
C LEU A 25 16.97 -18.90 -16.59
N HIS A 26 18.30 -18.77 -16.51
CA HIS A 26 18.97 -17.95 -15.51
C HIS A 26 18.61 -16.47 -15.67
N GLN A 27 18.62 -15.97 -16.90
CA GLN A 27 18.27 -14.59 -17.21
C GLN A 27 16.82 -14.28 -16.80
N LEU A 28 15.88 -15.13 -17.19
CA LEU A 28 14.46 -15.00 -16.82
C LEU A 28 14.24 -15.06 -15.31
N ARG A 29 15.02 -15.88 -14.58
CA ARG A 29 14.99 -15.89 -13.11
C ARG A 29 15.50 -14.59 -12.50
N ILE A 30 16.58 -14.05 -13.02
CA ILE A 30 17.12 -12.76 -12.57
C ILE A 30 16.11 -11.64 -12.81
N GLU A 31 15.53 -11.58 -14.01
CA GLU A 31 14.50 -10.60 -14.35
C GLU A 31 13.25 -10.73 -13.47
N SER A 32 12.80 -11.95 -13.20
CA SER A 32 11.69 -12.23 -12.29
C SER A 32 12.01 -11.78 -10.85
N LEU A 33 13.21 -12.06 -10.36
CA LEU A 33 13.65 -11.62 -9.03
C LEU A 33 13.76 -10.10 -8.96
N GLN A 34 14.31 -9.44 -9.98
CA GLN A 34 14.39 -7.99 -10.06
C GLN A 34 12.99 -7.35 -10.10
N SER A 35 12.07 -7.93 -10.89
CA SER A 35 10.68 -7.47 -10.95
C SER A 35 9.99 -7.58 -9.59
N ARG A 36 10.19 -8.70 -8.88
CA ARG A 36 9.67 -8.89 -7.50
C ARG A 36 10.29 -7.92 -6.52
N CYS A 37 11.62 -7.73 -6.56
CA CYS A 37 12.30 -6.73 -5.73
C CYS A 37 11.79 -5.31 -6.00
N ASN A 38 11.60 -4.94 -7.27
CA ASN A 38 11.04 -3.64 -7.64
C ASN A 38 9.59 -3.50 -7.19
N ALA A 39 8.77 -4.55 -7.28
CA ALA A 39 7.41 -4.56 -6.78
C ALA A 39 7.37 -4.38 -5.24
N LEU A 40 8.25 -5.07 -4.50
CA LEU A 40 8.41 -4.91 -3.05
C LEU A 40 8.85 -3.49 -2.68
N THR A 41 9.85 -2.94 -3.37
CA THR A 41 10.34 -1.59 -3.12
C THR A 41 9.29 -0.53 -3.46
N ASN A 42 8.45 -0.78 -4.48
CA ASN A 42 7.36 0.12 -4.86
C ASN A 42 6.13 -0.01 -3.95
N GLN A 43 5.97 -1.09 -3.20
CA GLN A 43 4.91 -1.25 -2.20
C GLN A 43 5.19 -0.43 -0.93
N ILE A 44 6.48 -0.26 -0.59
CA ILE A 44 6.87 0.69 0.46
C ILE A 44 7.10 2.03 -0.26
N ASN A 45 6.13 2.93 -0.18
CA ASN A 45 6.28 4.29 -0.69
C ASN A 45 7.58 4.91 -0.10
N PRO A 46 8.63 5.18 -0.93
CA PRO A 46 9.91 5.68 -0.41
C PRO A 46 9.74 6.98 0.39
N HIS A 47 8.79 7.80 -0.01
CA HIS A 47 8.45 9.03 0.70
C HIS A 47 7.85 8.74 2.10
N PHE A 48 7.02 7.70 2.25
CA PHE A 48 6.54 7.28 3.57
C PHE A 48 7.71 6.81 4.45
N PHE A 49 8.61 5.99 3.90
CA PHE A 49 9.78 5.49 4.63
C PHE A 49 10.66 6.63 5.16
N PHE A 50 11.09 7.56 4.29
CA PHE A 50 11.91 8.69 4.71
C PHE A 50 11.19 9.60 5.72
N ASN A 51 9.90 9.83 5.56
CA ASN A 51 9.12 10.62 6.50
C ASN A 51 9.00 9.93 7.87
N SER A 52 8.91 8.61 7.89
CA SER A 52 8.88 7.83 9.13
C SER A 52 10.21 7.95 9.89
N LEU A 53 11.35 7.88 9.19
CA LEU A 53 12.67 8.13 9.81
C LEU A 53 12.80 9.55 10.38
N ASN A 54 12.25 10.55 9.68
CA ASN A 54 12.22 11.92 10.18
C ASN A 54 11.35 12.05 11.43
N GLY A 55 10.24 11.29 11.53
CA GLY A 55 9.41 11.19 12.72
C GLY A 55 10.20 10.69 13.93
N ILE A 56 10.95 9.60 13.78
CA ILE A 56 11.83 9.07 14.83
C ILE A 56 12.84 10.15 15.28
N THR A 57 13.51 10.79 14.32
CA THR A 57 14.51 11.83 14.62
C THR A 57 13.90 12.99 15.41
N SER A 58 12.67 13.39 15.08
CA SER A 58 11.92 14.44 15.79
C SER A 58 11.63 14.07 17.24
N LEU A 59 11.18 12.82 17.48
CA LEU A 59 10.86 12.32 18.82
C LEU A 59 12.11 12.19 19.69
N VAL A 60 13.20 11.67 19.13
CA VAL A 60 14.51 11.57 19.81
C VAL A 60 15.00 12.96 20.22
N ARG A 61 14.91 13.97 19.33
CA ARG A 61 15.29 15.36 19.67
C ARG A 61 14.46 15.94 20.79
N LYS A 62 13.18 15.57 20.89
CA LYS A 62 12.28 15.97 21.99
C LYS A 62 12.55 15.21 23.29
N LYS A 63 13.47 14.25 23.30
CA LYS A 63 13.80 13.38 24.43
C LYS A 63 12.58 12.65 25.03
N ASN A 64 11.63 12.29 24.17
CA ASN A 64 10.46 11.54 24.56
C ASN A 64 10.67 10.06 24.24
N GLU A 65 11.29 9.35 25.16
CA GLU A 65 11.69 7.96 24.98
C GLU A 65 10.48 7.04 24.76
N THR A 66 9.45 7.17 25.57
CA THR A 66 8.22 6.35 25.45
C THR A 66 7.58 6.52 24.07
N ALA A 67 7.31 7.77 23.65
CA ALA A 67 6.72 8.02 22.36
C ALA A 67 7.61 7.58 21.19
N THR A 68 8.95 7.55 21.38
CA THR A 68 9.88 7.06 20.37
C THR A 68 9.77 5.55 20.23
N ILE A 69 9.70 4.82 21.34
CA ILE A 69 9.54 3.35 21.34
C ILE A 69 8.19 2.96 20.73
N ASP A 70 7.10 3.62 21.16
CA ASP A 70 5.76 3.37 20.63
C ASP A 70 5.71 3.60 19.11
N TYR A 71 6.28 4.70 18.63
CA TYR A 71 6.36 5.01 17.21
C TYR A 71 7.14 3.97 16.40
N ILE A 72 8.25 3.45 16.94
CA ILE A 72 9.04 2.39 16.29
C ILE A 72 8.24 1.08 16.24
N ASN A 73 7.50 0.74 17.28
CA ASN A 73 6.64 -0.44 17.31
C ASN A 73 5.55 -0.35 16.24
N GLU A 74 4.84 0.79 16.16
CA GLU A 74 3.80 1.03 15.14
C GLU A 74 4.38 0.94 13.71
N LEU A 75 5.57 1.51 13.49
CA LEU A 75 6.24 1.38 12.19
C LEU A 75 6.58 -0.09 11.87
N SER A 76 7.02 -0.84 12.86
CA SER A 76 7.35 -2.27 12.69
C SER A 76 6.11 -3.08 12.31
N ASP A 77 4.96 -2.78 12.92
CA ASP A 77 3.69 -3.45 12.61
C ASP A 77 3.19 -3.08 11.21
N ILE A 78 3.28 -1.81 10.82
CA ILE A 78 2.96 -1.34 9.46
C ILE A 78 3.82 -2.07 8.43
N PHE A 79 5.15 -2.10 8.60
CA PHE A 79 6.04 -2.77 7.64
C PHE A 79 5.80 -4.28 7.60
N ARG A 80 5.56 -4.90 8.75
CA ARG A 80 5.22 -6.33 8.80
C ARG A 80 3.95 -6.63 8.02
N TYR A 81 2.90 -5.83 8.21
CA TYR A 81 1.65 -5.99 7.48
C TYR A 81 1.85 -5.81 5.97
N ILE A 82 2.56 -4.77 5.53
CA ILE A 82 2.86 -4.52 4.10
C ILE A 82 3.63 -5.71 3.50
N LEU A 83 4.67 -6.21 4.16
CA LEU A 83 5.46 -7.33 3.67
C LEU A 83 4.68 -8.65 3.61
N GLN A 84 3.79 -8.89 4.58
CA GLN A 84 2.93 -10.07 4.58
C GLN A 84 1.79 -9.99 3.58
N SER A 85 1.42 -8.79 3.14
CA SER A 85 0.32 -8.56 2.20
C SER A 85 0.59 -9.09 0.78
N GLU A 86 1.86 -9.30 0.42
CA GLU A 86 2.27 -9.70 -0.94
C GLU A 86 1.58 -10.98 -1.42
N ASN A 87 1.31 -11.92 -0.51
CA ASN A 87 0.68 -13.20 -0.82
C ASN A 87 -0.80 -13.29 -0.44
N LYS A 88 -1.38 -12.19 0.08
CA LYS A 88 -2.79 -12.13 0.48
C LYS A 88 -3.61 -11.45 -0.61
N GLY A 89 -4.69 -12.09 -1.05
CA GLY A 89 -5.67 -11.48 -1.96
C GLY A 89 -6.68 -10.64 -1.18
N LEU A 90 -7.52 -11.31 -0.38
CA LEU A 90 -8.52 -10.70 0.50
C LEU A 90 -8.13 -10.93 1.96
N VAL A 91 -8.38 -9.91 2.77
CA VAL A 91 -8.21 -9.91 4.23
C VAL A 91 -9.50 -9.50 4.91
N THR A 92 -9.61 -9.68 6.22
CA THR A 92 -10.75 -9.18 6.99
C THR A 92 -10.67 -7.66 7.14
N LEU A 93 -11.82 -7.03 7.31
CA LEU A 93 -11.86 -5.59 7.62
C LEU A 93 -11.16 -5.29 8.95
N GLU A 94 -11.20 -6.21 9.91
CA GLU A 94 -10.48 -6.09 11.18
C GLU A 94 -8.97 -5.94 10.95
N GLU A 95 -8.35 -6.80 10.11
CA GLU A 95 -6.93 -6.72 9.75
C GLU A 95 -6.57 -5.36 9.11
N GLU A 96 -7.41 -4.85 8.21
CA GLU A 96 -7.21 -3.52 7.58
C GLU A 96 -7.39 -2.38 8.58
N LEU A 97 -8.35 -2.47 9.49
CA LEU A 97 -8.55 -1.44 10.52
C LEU A 97 -7.40 -1.43 11.55
N ASP A 98 -6.84 -2.57 11.90
CA ASP A 98 -5.66 -2.65 12.76
C ASP A 98 -4.45 -1.99 12.10
N PHE A 99 -4.23 -2.26 10.81
CA PHE A 99 -3.24 -1.54 10.03
C PHE A 99 -3.50 -0.02 10.01
N VAL A 100 -4.75 0.42 9.81
CA VAL A 100 -5.10 1.86 9.82
C VAL A 100 -4.85 2.48 11.20
N ARG A 101 -5.12 1.76 12.29
CA ARG A 101 -4.83 2.25 13.65
C ARG A 101 -3.34 2.52 13.82
N ALA A 102 -2.47 1.55 13.49
CA ALA A 102 -1.02 1.74 13.53
C ALA A 102 -0.57 2.91 12.62
N TYR A 103 -1.07 2.94 11.38
CA TYR A 103 -0.75 3.99 10.41
C TYR A 103 -1.20 5.37 10.88
N SER A 104 -2.36 5.47 11.55
CA SER A 104 -2.88 6.71 12.10
C SER A 104 -1.98 7.31 13.16
N GLN A 105 -1.41 6.50 14.04
CA GLN A 105 -0.46 6.93 15.07
C GLN A 105 0.78 7.56 14.47
N VAL A 106 1.34 6.91 13.43
CA VAL A 106 2.49 7.44 12.69
C VAL A 106 2.17 8.78 12.03
N LEU A 107 0.99 8.93 11.43
CA LEU A 107 0.56 10.18 10.81
C LEU A 107 0.28 11.29 11.86
N GLN A 108 -0.27 10.95 13.02
CA GLN A 108 -0.49 11.91 14.11
C GLN A 108 0.82 12.54 14.59
N VAL A 109 1.86 11.72 14.76
CA VAL A 109 3.21 12.24 15.10
C VAL A 109 3.74 13.14 13.99
N ARG A 110 3.62 12.73 12.75
CA ARG A 110 4.10 13.49 11.58
C ARG A 110 3.43 14.84 11.44
N TYR A 111 2.12 14.90 11.65
CA TYR A 111 1.32 16.12 11.50
C TYR A 111 1.05 16.83 12.83
N ALA A 112 1.82 16.49 13.88
CA ALA A 112 1.74 17.14 15.21
C ALA A 112 0.29 17.20 15.75
N ASN A 113 -0.42 16.07 15.66
CA ASN A 113 -1.83 15.88 16.07
C ASN A 113 -2.85 16.76 15.31
N LYS A 114 -2.49 17.26 14.12
CA LYS A 114 -3.43 18.00 13.26
C LYS A 114 -4.22 17.07 12.32
N MET A 115 -4.05 15.78 12.49
CA MET A 115 -4.74 14.73 11.76
C MET A 115 -5.35 13.76 12.75
N THR A 116 -6.65 13.50 12.60
CA THR A 116 -7.40 12.59 13.46
C THR A 116 -8.13 11.54 12.64
N PHE A 117 -8.37 10.38 13.24
CA PHE A 117 -9.11 9.28 12.65
C PHE A 117 -10.31 8.94 13.51
N SER A 118 -11.48 8.87 12.89
CA SER A 118 -12.73 8.44 13.51
C SER A 118 -13.16 7.13 12.85
N ILE A 119 -12.99 6.02 13.56
CA ILE A 119 -13.36 4.69 13.07
C ILE A 119 -14.63 4.27 13.80
N ASN A 120 -15.73 4.19 13.06
CA ASN A 120 -17.04 3.79 13.56
C ASN A 120 -17.62 2.69 12.66
N VAL A 121 -17.13 1.47 12.86
CA VAL A 121 -17.51 0.27 12.12
C VAL A 121 -18.14 -0.72 13.10
N PRO A 122 -19.40 -1.16 12.89
CA PRO A 122 -20.04 -2.17 13.73
C PRO A 122 -19.30 -3.51 13.68
N GLU A 123 -19.31 -4.25 14.79
CA GLU A 123 -18.59 -5.53 14.94
C GLU A 123 -18.99 -6.57 13.87
N GLU A 124 -20.23 -6.57 13.44
CA GLU A 124 -20.74 -7.47 12.41
C GLU A 124 -20.04 -7.34 11.05
N PHE A 125 -19.39 -6.20 10.78
CA PHE A 125 -18.65 -5.98 9.54
C PHE A 125 -17.15 -6.36 9.66
N LEU A 126 -16.61 -6.57 10.84
CA LEU A 126 -15.19 -6.81 11.06
C LEU A 126 -14.66 -8.06 10.33
N GLN A 127 -15.50 -9.08 10.20
CA GLN A 127 -15.17 -10.33 9.49
C GLN A 127 -15.45 -10.29 7.98
N LYS A 128 -16.08 -9.22 7.48
CA LYS A 128 -16.20 -8.97 6.05
C LYS A 128 -14.85 -8.79 5.40
N ARG A 129 -14.76 -9.11 4.11
CA ARG A 129 -13.47 -9.13 3.40
C ARG A 129 -13.37 -8.03 2.36
N LEU A 130 -12.13 -7.58 2.15
CA LEU A 130 -11.76 -6.63 1.10
C LEU A 130 -10.33 -6.92 0.63
N PRO A 131 -9.89 -6.36 -0.52
CA PRO A 131 -8.51 -6.49 -0.96
C PRO A 131 -7.52 -5.95 0.07
N VAL A 132 -6.45 -6.69 0.33
CA VAL A 132 -5.39 -6.28 1.27
C VAL A 132 -4.80 -4.92 0.90
N LEU A 133 -4.45 -4.09 1.88
CA LEU A 133 -3.97 -2.71 1.69
C LEU A 133 -4.94 -1.84 0.87
N ALA A 134 -6.26 -2.07 1.03
CA ALA A 134 -7.27 -1.26 0.34
C ALA A 134 -7.34 0.17 0.92
N LEU A 135 -7.10 0.33 2.22
CA LEU A 135 -7.19 1.62 2.89
C LEU A 135 -5.93 2.49 2.71
N LEU A 136 -4.77 1.88 2.47
CA LEU A 136 -3.50 2.62 2.33
C LEU A 136 -3.52 3.71 1.25
N PRO A 137 -3.95 3.46 -0.01
CA PRO A 137 -3.99 4.49 -1.04
C PRO A 137 -4.93 5.64 -0.68
N LEU A 138 -5.98 5.39 0.11
CA LEU A 138 -6.91 6.43 0.55
C LEU A 138 -6.26 7.35 1.58
N MET A 139 -5.52 6.78 2.55
CA MET A 139 -4.76 7.56 3.53
C MET A 139 -3.66 8.39 2.86
N GLU A 140 -2.96 7.82 1.89
CA GLU A 140 -1.94 8.53 1.11
C GLU A 140 -2.56 9.68 0.31
N ASN A 141 -3.69 9.46 -0.36
CA ASN A 141 -4.40 10.50 -1.11
C ASN A 141 -4.74 11.71 -0.24
N VAL A 142 -5.21 11.49 0.99
CA VAL A 142 -5.50 12.59 1.93
C VAL A 142 -4.26 13.42 2.15
N THR A 143 -3.12 12.81 2.45
CA THR A 143 -1.87 13.53 2.77
C THR A 143 -1.22 14.21 1.56
N VAL A 144 -1.42 13.65 0.38
CA VAL A 144 -0.87 14.20 -0.88
C VAL A 144 -1.65 15.41 -1.36
N HIS A 145 -2.98 15.35 -1.30
CA HIS A 145 -3.84 16.34 -1.96
C HIS A 145 -4.33 17.46 -1.05
N ASN A 146 -4.23 17.30 0.28
CA ASN A 146 -4.76 18.29 1.21
C ASN A 146 -3.67 19.00 2.01
N MET A 147 -3.95 20.25 2.36
CA MET A 147 -3.22 20.98 3.39
C MET A 147 -3.60 20.41 4.76
N ILE A 148 -2.60 20.24 5.63
CA ILE A 148 -2.79 19.75 7.00
C ILE A 148 -1.87 20.60 7.88
N ASP A 149 -2.45 21.60 8.52
CA ASP A 149 -1.75 22.58 9.35
C ASP A 149 -2.63 23.05 10.53
N SER A 150 -2.30 24.15 11.17
CA SER A 150 -3.05 24.67 12.33
C SER A 150 -4.44 25.21 11.98
N GLU A 151 -4.66 25.60 10.73
CA GLU A 151 -5.94 26.12 10.25
C GLU A 151 -6.78 25.01 9.58
N HIS A 152 -6.12 23.95 9.06
CA HIS A 152 -6.73 22.87 8.32
C HIS A 152 -6.54 21.54 9.07
N HIS A 153 -7.35 21.34 10.12
CA HIS A 153 -7.39 20.07 10.84
C HIS A 153 -8.06 18.98 9.98
N MET A 154 -7.33 17.91 9.71
CA MET A 154 -7.80 16.80 8.91
C MET A 154 -8.45 15.74 9.78
N THR A 155 -9.73 15.43 9.52
CA THR A 155 -10.41 14.29 10.15
C THR A 155 -10.77 13.27 9.07
N ILE A 156 -10.23 12.06 9.18
CA ILE A 156 -10.61 10.94 8.31
C ILE A 156 -11.63 10.10 9.07
N SER A 157 -12.82 9.97 8.50
CA SER A 157 -13.91 9.16 9.04
C SER A 157 -14.02 7.86 8.26
N ILE A 158 -13.98 6.74 8.95
CA ILE A 158 -14.15 5.39 8.42
C ILE A 158 -15.39 4.80 9.08
N GLY A 159 -16.36 4.37 8.28
CA GLY A 159 -17.62 3.82 8.75
C GLY A 159 -18.27 2.93 7.70
N THR A 160 -19.51 2.55 7.92
CA THR A 160 -20.31 1.78 6.97
C THR A 160 -21.52 2.58 6.52
N ASP A 161 -21.94 2.39 5.26
CA ASP A 161 -23.21 2.94 4.75
C ASP A 161 -24.40 2.00 5.05
N ALA A 162 -25.59 2.42 4.62
CA ALA A 162 -26.81 1.64 4.81
C ALA A 162 -26.84 0.33 4.00
N GLU A 163 -26.07 0.26 2.93
CA GLU A 163 -25.89 -0.91 2.07
C GLU A 163 -24.83 -1.88 2.59
N GLY A 164 -24.13 -1.52 3.68
CA GLY A 164 -23.08 -2.33 4.30
C GLY A 164 -21.73 -2.25 3.60
N ASN A 165 -21.48 -1.22 2.79
CA ASN A 165 -20.17 -0.95 2.24
C ASN A 165 -19.33 -0.12 3.21
N LEU A 166 -18.00 -0.23 3.12
CA LEU A 166 -17.10 0.60 3.88
C LEU A 166 -16.98 1.99 3.24
N THR A 167 -17.13 3.04 4.03
CA THR A 167 -16.99 4.43 3.61
C THR A 167 -15.76 5.07 4.24
N VAL A 168 -14.97 5.78 3.44
CA VAL A 168 -13.83 6.57 3.90
C VAL A 168 -14.04 8.00 3.44
N THR A 169 -14.18 8.90 4.40
CA THR A 169 -14.54 10.30 4.14
C THR A 169 -13.53 11.25 4.78
N ASN A 170 -13.18 12.31 4.06
CA ASN A 170 -12.36 13.39 4.60
C ASN A 170 -12.82 14.76 4.06
N PRO A 171 -12.57 15.87 4.78
CA PRO A 171 -12.73 17.21 4.24
C PRO A 171 -11.71 17.49 3.13
N VAL A 172 -12.02 18.43 2.24
CA VAL A 172 -11.14 18.86 1.16
C VAL A 172 -10.53 20.21 1.50
N TYR A 173 -9.21 20.21 1.68
CA TYR A 173 -8.38 21.41 1.85
C TYR A 173 -7.33 21.43 0.74
N ALA A 174 -7.77 21.72 -0.48
CA ALA A 174 -6.94 21.58 -1.68
C ALA A 174 -5.62 22.36 -1.59
N LYS A 175 -4.50 21.69 -1.85
CA LYS A 175 -3.20 22.36 -1.99
C LYS A 175 -3.18 23.25 -3.24
N MET A 176 -2.56 24.44 -3.13
CA MET A 176 -2.39 25.36 -4.26
C MET A 176 -1.61 24.74 -5.42
N PHE A 177 -0.64 23.89 -5.13
CA PHE A 177 0.12 23.15 -6.13
C PHE A 177 -0.34 21.70 -6.14
N LYS A 178 -0.88 21.27 -7.28
CA LYS A 178 -1.19 19.85 -7.49
C LYS A 178 0.14 19.09 -7.49
N ALA A 179 0.29 18.15 -6.59
CA ALA A 179 1.39 17.21 -6.69
C ALA A 179 1.26 16.47 -8.03
N ASP A 180 2.36 16.30 -8.75
CA ASP A 180 2.44 15.47 -9.97
C ASP A 180 2.25 13.98 -9.63
N THR A 181 1.06 13.66 -9.14
CA THR A 181 0.67 12.29 -8.91
C THR A 181 -0.09 11.82 -10.13
N HIS A 182 0.38 10.77 -10.76
CA HIS A 182 -0.23 10.20 -11.99
C HIS A 182 -1.64 9.63 -11.77
N GLY A 183 -2.28 9.89 -10.62
CA GLY A 183 -3.65 9.45 -10.31
C GLY A 183 -3.84 7.93 -10.37
N THR A 184 -2.77 7.17 -10.21
CA THR A 184 -2.76 5.71 -10.40
C THR A 184 -3.29 4.95 -9.19
N GLY A 185 -3.20 5.51 -7.98
CA GLY A 185 -3.54 4.82 -6.74
C GLY A 185 -4.98 4.29 -6.71
N LEU A 186 -5.97 5.17 -6.92
CA LEU A 186 -7.38 4.77 -6.94
C LEU A 186 -7.73 3.90 -8.15
N LYS A 187 -7.12 4.13 -9.31
CA LYS A 187 -7.31 3.28 -10.49
C LYS A 187 -6.80 1.85 -10.22
N ASN A 188 -5.66 1.72 -9.59
CA ASN A 188 -5.09 0.41 -9.21
C ASN A 188 -5.93 -0.26 -8.12
N LEU A 189 -6.42 0.51 -7.16
CA LEU A 189 -7.35 0.03 -6.15
C LEU A 189 -8.62 -0.53 -6.80
N ASN A 190 -9.27 0.24 -7.70
CA ASN A 190 -10.47 -0.21 -8.41
C ASN A 190 -10.22 -1.51 -9.20
N LYS A 191 -9.11 -1.58 -9.94
CA LYS A 191 -8.74 -2.82 -10.67
C LYS A 191 -8.62 -4.03 -9.74
N ARG A 192 -8.10 -3.85 -8.53
CA ARG A 192 -7.99 -4.93 -7.54
C ARG A 192 -9.36 -5.37 -7.02
N PHE A 193 -10.27 -4.42 -6.76
CA PHE A 193 -11.65 -4.74 -6.38
C PHE A 193 -12.38 -5.51 -7.48
N VAL A 194 -12.28 -5.07 -8.73
CA VAL A 194 -12.86 -5.80 -9.87
C VAL A 194 -12.26 -7.20 -10.00
N LEU A 195 -10.92 -7.33 -9.91
CA LEU A 195 -10.24 -8.61 -10.08
C LEU A 195 -10.58 -9.63 -8.97
N LEU A 196 -10.68 -9.19 -7.72
CA LEU A 196 -10.81 -10.07 -6.57
C LEU A 196 -12.25 -10.27 -6.10
N MET A 197 -13.14 -9.32 -6.41
CA MET A 197 -14.51 -9.30 -5.87
C MET A 197 -15.59 -9.10 -6.93
N ASP A 198 -15.20 -8.84 -8.19
CA ASP A 198 -16.11 -8.47 -9.29
C ASP A 198 -16.99 -7.27 -8.94
N ARG A 199 -16.42 -6.31 -8.20
CA ARG A 199 -17.12 -5.09 -7.75
C ARG A 199 -16.22 -3.88 -7.96
N GLU A 200 -16.83 -2.71 -8.19
CA GLU A 200 -16.11 -1.45 -8.34
C GLU A 200 -16.21 -0.60 -7.08
N ILE A 201 -15.19 0.21 -6.83
CA ILE A 201 -15.25 1.26 -5.81
C ILE A 201 -16.00 2.46 -6.37
N SER A 202 -16.65 3.23 -5.49
CA SER A 202 -17.30 4.49 -5.85
C SER A 202 -16.58 5.67 -5.21
N VAL A 203 -16.42 6.75 -5.98
CA VAL A 203 -15.77 7.98 -5.51
C VAL A 203 -16.70 9.15 -5.71
N GLN A 204 -16.99 9.84 -4.62
CA GLN A 204 -17.82 11.04 -4.61
C GLN A 204 -16.98 12.21 -4.11
N SER A 205 -16.88 13.26 -4.91
CA SER A 205 -16.12 14.46 -4.57
C SER A 205 -17.00 15.68 -4.69
N SER A 206 -17.03 16.48 -3.62
CA SER A 206 -17.63 17.81 -3.59
C SER A 206 -16.57 18.87 -3.29
N ALA A 207 -16.97 20.13 -3.20
CA ALA A 207 -16.05 21.21 -2.85
C ALA A 207 -15.44 21.02 -1.44
N ASP A 208 -16.21 20.47 -0.50
CA ASP A 208 -15.84 20.43 0.93
C ASP A 208 -15.54 19.00 1.42
N ARG A 209 -15.92 17.97 0.67
CA ARG A 209 -15.84 16.57 1.12
C ARG A 209 -15.44 15.63 0.01
N TYR A 210 -14.57 14.71 0.35
CA TYR A 210 -14.18 13.58 -0.48
C TYR A 210 -14.61 12.27 0.21
N ASN A 211 -15.32 11.42 -0.51
CA ASN A 211 -15.85 10.16 0.00
C ASN A 211 -15.54 9.03 -0.98
N VAL A 212 -15.00 7.94 -0.45
CA VAL A 212 -14.77 6.70 -1.21
C VAL A 212 -15.57 5.58 -0.56
N VAL A 213 -16.32 4.85 -1.37
CA VAL A 213 -17.13 3.71 -0.96
C VAL A 213 -16.47 2.44 -1.49
N LEU A 214 -16.17 1.52 -0.58
CA LEU A 214 -15.53 0.24 -0.84
C LEU A 214 -16.51 -0.90 -0.55
N PRO A 215 -16.85 -1.75 -1.52
CA PRO A 215 -17.72 -2.90 -1.27
C PRO A 215 -17.02 -3.93 -0.36
N LEU A 216 -17.80 -4.55 0.54
CA LEU A 216 -17.35 -5.62 1.43
C LEU A 216 -17.98 -6.96 0.99
N ALA A 217 -17.22 -8.08 1.09
CA ALA A 217 -17.69 -9.44 0.80
C ALA A 217 -18.06 -10.20 2.08
#